data_2374ebb76c6cf8e63f5605402ff97705
#
_entry.id   2374ebb76c6cf8e63f5605402ff97705
#
_cell.length_a   1.000
_cell.length_b   1.000
_cell.length_c   1.000
_cell.angle_alpha   90.00
_cell.angle_beta   90.00
_cell.angle_gamma   90.00
#
_symmetry.space_group_name_H-M   'P 1'
#
loop_
_entity.id
_entity.type
_entity.pdbx_description
1 polymer ?
#
loop_
_entity_poly.entity_id
_entity_poly.type
_entity_poly.pdbx_seq_one_letter_code
_entity_poly.pdbx_strand_id
1 'polypeptide(L)'
;MQKYSGSALLKHALNRLDWGKAWTDPEPRKHYDVVIIGAGGHGLATAYYLATQHGVSSIAVLEKGWLGGGNTGRNTQVCRSNYFYPESAAFYDRSLRLYESLSGKLNLNVMFSKRGNLELSHSLEELEMNRRWANAMAMNGIDSELLDRGDIKKMMPILNLDCRYPVEGGFIQRRAGTSRHDAVAWAFARAASDAGVDIIQQCEVTGFESDDSRITALDTTRGRIGADQIALCVAGHSGPLAAKAGLRLPIQSIALQAMVTEPVQPVLNTVIGSLVVHCYVSQSDRGEIVIGGGADPFNSFAQRGILPTVRDNAAAVSELFPSFSRLRLMRQWAGI
;
A
#
# COMPACT_ATOMS: atom_id res chain seq x y z
N MET A 1 -20.83 -14.08 -12.04
CA MET A 1 -21.38 -12.74 -11.65
C MET A 1 -22.91 -12.85 -11.60
N GLN A 2 -23.53 -12.81 -10.44
CA GLN A 2 -24.99 -12.70 -10.36
C GLN A 2 -25.42 -11.35 -10.94
N LYS A 3 -26.23 -11.38 -11.99
CA LYS A 3 -26.79 -10.15 -12.54
C LYS A 3 -27.89 -9.66 -11.60
N TYR A 4 -27.84 -8.42 -11.20
CA TYR A 4 -28.91 -7.78 -10.46
C TYR A 4 -30.17 -7.71 -11.34
N SER A 5 -31.26 -8.32 -10.88
CA SER A 5 -32.56 -8.21 -11.53
C SER A 5 -33.40 -7.11 -10.86
N GLY A 6 -34.42 -6.58 -11.53
CA GLY A 6 -35.33 -5.61 -10.92
C GLY A 6 -35.98 -6.12 -9.63
N SER A 7 -36.29 -7.42 -9.57
CA SER A 7 -36.79 -8.07 -8.35
C SER A 7 -35.74 -8.13 -7.23
N ALA A 8 -34.46 -8.32 -7.55
CA ALA A 8 -33.38 -8.26 -6.57
C ALA A 8 -33.27 -6.85 -6.00
N LEU A 9 -33.26 -5.81 -6.85
CA LEU A 9 -33.23 -4.41 -6.40
C LEU A 9 -34.42 -4.06 -5.50
N LEU A 10 -35.61 -4.52 -5.81
CA LEU A 10 -36.81 -4.31 -4.97
C LEU A 10 -36.65 -5.00 -3.60
N LYS A 11 -36.16 -6.24 -3.58
CA LYS A 11 -35.89 -6.97 -2.32
C LYS A 11 -34.84 -6.26 -1.47
N HIS A 12 -33.79 -5.70 -2.10
CA HIS A 12 -32.78 -4.89 -1.42
C HIS A 12 -33.37 -3.59 -0.85
N ALA A 13 -34.18 -2.87 -1.64
CA ALA A 13 -34.85 -1.66 -1.20
C ALA A 13 -35.79 -1.90 0.00
N LEU A 14 -36.40 -3.08 0.08
CA LEU A 14 -37.25 -3.49 1.19
C LEU A 14 -36.50 -4.12 2.36
N ASN A 15 -35.13 -4.09 2.32
CA ASN A 15 -34.24 -4.66 3.33
C ASN A 15 -34.52 -6.13 3.68
N ARG A 16 -35.01 -6.91 2.69
CA ARG A 16 -35.43 -8.31 2.82
C ARG A 16 -34.38 -9.31 2.33
N LEU A 17 -33.17 -8.84 2.00
CA LEU A 17 -32.06 -9.70 1.62
C LEU A 17 -31.03 -9.67 2.73
N ASP A 18 -30.71 -10.83 3.26
CA ASP A 18 -29.56 -11.03 4.09
C ASP A 18 -28.31 -11.05 3.18
N TRP A 19 -27.50 -10.01 3.29
CA TRP A 19 -26.22 -9.97 2.61
C TRP A 19 -25.25 -10.85 3.37
N GLY A 20 -24.79 -11.92 2.73
CA GLY A 20 -23.69 -12.72 3.27
C GLY A 20 -22.47 -11.84 3.57
N LYS A 21 -21.76 -12.16 4.63
CA LYS A 21 -20.49 -11.49 4.95
C LYS A 21 -19.50 -11.67 3.79
N ALA A 22 -18.75 -10.62 3.47
CA ALA A 22 -17.72 -10.67 2.40
C ALA A 22 -16.52 -11.55 2.78
N TRP A 23 -16.29 -11.74 4.07
CA TRP A 23 -15.37 -12.71 4.67
C TRP A 23 -15.91 -13.15 6.02
N THR A 24 -15.42 -14.30 6.49
CA THR A 24 -15.78 -14.82 7.82
C THR A 24 -15.00 -14.09 8.91
N ASP A 25 -15.59 -13.98 10.09
CA ASP A 25 -14.93 -13.53 11.33
C ASP A 25 -15.39 -14.47 12.45
N PRO A 26 -14.86 -15.72 12.44
CA PRO A 26 -15.28 -16.76 13.39
C PRO A 26 -14.61 -16.59 14.76
N GLU A 27 -15.08 -17.34 15.74
CA GLU A 27 -14.31 -17.57 16.96
C GLU A 27 -13.04 -18.36 16.64
N PRO A 28 -11.90 -18.02 17.28
CA PRO A 28 -10.65 -18.73 17.06
C PRO A 28 -10.77 -20.22 17.39
N ARG A 29 -10.22 -21.08 16.54
CA ARG A 29 -10.00 -22.49 16.89
C ARG A 29 -8.87 -22.62 17.91
N LYS A 30 -8.81 -23.73 18.57
CA LYS A 30 -7.75 -24.01 19.56
C LYS A 30 -6.35 -24.12 18.95
N HIS A 31 -6.27 -24.51 17.67
CA HIS A 31 -5.01 -24.75 16.96
C HIS A 31 -5.18 -24.53 15.44
N TYR A 32 -4.09 -24.06 14.80
CA TYR A 32 -3.95 -23.91 13.36
C TYR A 32 -2.57 -24.39 12.89
N ASP A 33 -2.47 -24.86 11.64
CA ASP A 33 -1.17 -25.18 11.03
C ASP A 33 -0.35 -23.89 10.83
N VAL A 34 -1.02 -22.80 10.42
CA VAL A 34 -0.38 -21.51 10.20
C VAL A 34 -1.21 -20.38 10.82
N VAL A 35 -0.58 -19.56 11.65
CA VAL A 35 -1.16 -18.30 12.13
C VAL A 35 -0.39 -17.12 11.53
N ILE A 36 -1.10 -16.23 10.86
CA ILE A 36 -0.56 -15.00 10.29
C ILE A 36 -1.05 -13.84 11.15
N ILE A 37 -0.12 -13.05 11.68
CA ILE A 37 -0.44 -11.89 12.50
C ILE A 37 -0.43 -10.65 11.63
N GLY A 38 -1.58 -9.98 11.50
CA GLY A 38 -1.82 -8.78 10.71
C GLY A 38 -2.64 -9.04 9.45
N ALA A 39 -3.88 -8.51 9.40
CA ALA A 39 -4.77 -8.55 8.25
C ALA A 39 -4.58 -7.34 7.32
N GLY A 40 -3.34 -6.96 7.06
CA GLY A 40 -2.95 -6.06 5.99
C GLY A 40 -2.81 -6.78 4.65
N GLY A 41 -2.48 -6.04 3.58
CA GLY A 41 -2.33 -6.61 2.24
C GLY A 41 -1.36 -7.78 2.17
N HIS A 42 -0.22 -7.73 2.89
CA HIS A 42 0.75 -8.83 2.91
C HIS A 42 0.21 -10.07 3.65
N GLY A 43 -0.36 -9.90 4.84
CA GLY A 43 -0.89 -11.06 5.59
C GLY A 43 -2.03 -11.75 4.86
N LEU A 44 -2.96 -10.98 4.30
CA LEU A 44 -4.08 -11.53 3.53
C LEU A 44 -3.64 -12.20 2.24
N ALA A 45 -2.67 -11.62 1.52
CA ALA A 45 -2.10 -12.24 0.32
C ALA A 45 -1.35 -13.53 0.67
N THR A 46 -0.56 -13.54 1.76
CA THR A 46 0.15 -14.74 2.22
C THR A 46 -0.85 -15.85 2.53
N ALA A 47 -1.91 -15.55 3.29
CA ALA A 47 -2.96 -16.53 3.59
C ALA A 47 -3.62 -17.08 2.34
N TYR A 48 -3.99 -16.20 1.40
CA TYR A 48 -4.60 -16.59 0.13
C TYR A 48 -3.69 -17.53 -0.67
N TYR A 49 -2.41 -17.19 -0.83
CA TYR A 49 -1.49 -18.02 -1.62
C TYR A 49 -1.14 -19.33 -0.92
N LEU A 50 -1.00 -19.36 0.40
CA LEU A 50 -0.81 -20.60 1.15
C LEU A 50 -2.00 -21.56 0.96
N ALA A 51 -3.22 -21.06 1.06
CA ALA A 51 -4.42 -21.86 0.88
C ALA A 51 -4.58 -22.34 -0.57
N THR A 52 -4.39 -21.46 -1.56
CA THR A 52 -4.76 -21.75 -2.95
C THR A 52 -3.64 -22.37 -3.79
N GLN A 53 -2.38 -22.14 -3.44
CA GLN A 53 -1.22 -22.63 -4.22
C GLN A 53 -0.39 -23.67 -3.49
N HIS A 54 -0.47 -23.71 -2.16
CA HIS A 54 0.33 -24.64 -1.34
C HIS A 54 -0.52 -25.65 -0.56
N GLY A 55 -1.86 -25.59 -0.68
CA GLY A 55 -2.76 -26.59 -0.10
C GLY A 55 -2.83 -26.57 1.43
N VAL A 56 -2.40 -25.49 2.09
CA VAL A 56 -2.50 -25.35 3.54
C VAL A 56 -3.96 -25.10 3.90
N SER A 57 -4.57 -25.97 4.69
CA SER A 57 -6.02 -25.95 4.95
C SER A 57 -6.43 -25.32 6.27
N SER A 58 -5.50 -25.20 7.23
CA SER A 58 -5.78 -24.70 8.59
C SER A 58 -4.99 -23.40 8.82
N ILE A 59 -5.53 -22.28 8.33
CA ILE A 59 -4.89 -20.97 8.42
C ILE A 59 -5.78 -19.99 9.19
N ALA A 60 -5.20 -19.24 10.13
CA ALA A 60 -5.81 -18.07 10.72
C ALA A 60 -5.04 -16.80 10.38
N VAL A 61 -5.75 -15.71 10.11
CA VAL A 61 -5.21 -14.35 10.07
C VAL A 61 -5.77 -13.58 11.25
N LEU A 62 -4.89 -13.15 12.17
CA LEU A 62 -5.28 -12.42 13.38
C LEU A 62 -5.03 -10.92 13.18
N GLU A 63 -6.03 -10.09 13.45
CA GLU A 63 -5.94 -8.63 13.34
C GLU A 63 -6.39 -7.97 14.65
N LYS A 64 -5.53 -7.12 15.22
CA LYS A 64 -5.85 -6.43 16.48
C LYS A 64 -6.99 -5.43 16.36
N GLY A 65 -7.16 -4.82 15.20
CA GLY A 65 -8.22 -3.88 14.90
C GLY A 65 -9.18 -4.42 13.86
N TRP A 66 -9.20 -3.76 12.73
CA TRP A 66 -10.01 -4.14 11.57
C TRP A 66 -9.12 -4.38 10.34
N LEU A 67 -9.60 -5.20 9.45
CA LEU A 67 -8.95 -5.57 8.21
C LEU A 67 -8.47 -4.34 7.43
N GLY A 68 -7.17 -4.33 7.07
CA GLY A 68 -6.55 -3.22 6.34
C GLY A 68 -6.33 -1.95 7.18
N GLY A 69 -6.68 -1.93 8.47
CA GLY A 69 -6.60 -0.76 9.35
C GLY A 69 -5.19 -0.27 9.69
N GLY A 70 -4.15 -1.05 9.37
CA GLY A 70 -2.75 -0.68 9.54
C GLY A 70 -2.20 0.15 8.37
N ASN A 71 -0.95 -0.12 7.97
CA ASN A 71 -0.29 0.59 6.85
C ASN A 71 -0.98 0.39 5.50
N THR A 72 -1.74 -0.69 5.31
CA THR A 72 -2.52 -0.89 4.10
C THR A 72 -3.51 0.24 3.88
N GLY A 73 -4.26 0.66 4.90
CA GLY A 73 -5.17 1.79 4.81
C GLY A 73 -4.51 3.16 4.88
N ARG A 74 -3.18 3.22 4.95
CA ARG A 74 -2.38 4.46 5.08
C ARG A 74 -1.36 4.65 3.96
N ASN A 75 -1.31 3.75 2.99
CA ASN A 75 -0.43 3.92 1.84
C ASN A 75 -1.01 4.94 0.85
N THR A 76 -0.21 5.34 -0.11
CA THR A 76 -0.55 6.37 -1.11
C THR A 76 -0.86 5.77 -2.48
N GLN A 77 -1.16 4.48 -2.53
CA GLN A 77 -1.69 3.75 -3.67
C GLN A 77 -0.71 3.53 -4.84
N VAL A 78 0.51 4.01 -4.78
CA VAL A 78 1.48 3.90 -5.89
C VAL A 78 2.02 2.48 -6.01
N CYS A 79 1.91 1.91 -7.21
CA CYS A 79 2.46 0.62 -7.60
C CYS A 79 3.50 0.84 -8.71
N ARG A 80 4.77 0.51 -8.45
CA ARG A 80 5.88 0.75 -9.37
C ARG A 80 6.98 -0.29 -9.19
N SER A 81 7.86 -0.45 -10.17
CA SER A 81 9.03 -1.33 -10.11
C SER A 81 10.33 -0.63 -10.53
N ASN A 82 10.33 0.70 -10.61
CA ASN A 82 11.48 1.52 -11.00
C ASN A 82 12.54 1.62 -9.89
N TYR A 83 13.07 0.48 -9.46
CA TYR A 83 14.13 0.38 -8.45
C TYR A 83 15.49 0.15 -9.11
N PHE A 84 16.54 0.77 -8.54
CA PHE A 84 17.87 0.76 -9.10
C PHE A 84 18.56 -0.62 -9.01
N TYR A 85 18.44 -1.27 -7.86
CA TYR A 85 19.12 -2.54 -7.61
C TYR A 85 18.37 -3.72 -8.25
N PRO A 86 19.09 -4.66 -8.93
CA PRO A 86 18.47 -5.77 -9.66
C PRO A 86 17.52 -6.61 -8.82
N GLU A 87 17.89 -6.91 -7.57
CA GLU A 87 17.07 -7.72 -6.67
C GLU A 87 15.74 -7.00 -6.33
N SER A 88 15.84 -5.71 -6.04
CA SER A 88 14.65 -4.88 -5.79
C SER A 88 13.81 -4.74 -7.06
N ALA A 89 14.43 -4.48 -8.21
CA ALA A 89 13.74 -4.36 -9.49
C ALA A 89 12.97 -5.65 -9.81
N ALA A 90 13.60 -6.81 -9.69
CA ALA A 90 12.97 -8.12 -9.93
C ALA A 90 11.80 -8.40 -8.98
N PHE A 91 11.98 -8.12 -7.68
CA PHE A 91 10.95 -8.28 -6.65
C PHE A 91 9.72 -7.40 -6.92
N TYR A 92 9.94 -6.12 -7.18
CA TYR A 92 8.86 -5.18 -7.43
C TYR A 92 8.22 -5.34 -8.82
N ASP A 93 8.96 -5.79 -9.84
CA ASP A 93 8.36 -6.15 -11.13
C ASP A 93 7.44 -7.36 -11.00
N ARG A 94 7.85 -8.37 -10.24
CA ARG A 94 6.96 -9.49 -9.90
C ARG A 94 5.69 -9.01 -9.21
N SER A 95 5.81 -8.09 -8.26
CA SER A 95 4.67 -7.48 -7.58
C SER A 95 3.77 -6.72 -8.56
N LEU A 96 4.34 -5.90 -9.44
CA LEU A 96 3.59 -5.13 -10.44
C LEU A 96 2.80 -6.05 -11.39
N ARG A 97 3.42 -7.15 -11.87
CA ARG A 97 2.72 -8.18 -12.67
C ARG A 97 1.57 -8.83 -11.91
N LEU A 98 1.70 -9.01 -10.59
CA LEU A 98 0.58 -9.50 -9.77
C LEU A 98 -0.56 -8.48 -9.78
N TYR A 99 -0.29 -7.20 -9.53
CA TYR A 99 -1.31 -6.13 -9.58
C TYR A 99 -2.02 -6.07 -10.93
N GLU A 100 -1.31 -6.23 -12.04
CA GLU A 100 -1.90 -6.27 -13.39
C GLU A 100 -2.96 -7.38 -13.56
N SER A 101 -2.83 -8.46 -12.81
CA SER A 101 -3.70 -9.65 -12.90
C SER A 101 -4.71 -9.79 -11.76
N LEU A 102 -4.57 -9.02 -10.67
CA LEU A 102 -5.34 -9.22 -9.43
C LEU A 102 -6.84 -9.13 -9.63
N SER A 103 -7.34 -8.14 -10.38
CA SER A 103 -8.77 -7.96 -10.59
C SER A 103 -9.44 -9.20 -11.19
N GLY A 104 -8.78 -9.83 -12.16
CA GLY A 104 -9.26 -11.07 -12.77
C GLY A 104 -9.15 -12.28 -11.83
N LYS A 105 -8.00 -12.42 -11.16
CA LYS A 105 -7.75 -13.56 -10.27
C LYS A 105 -8.64 -13.58 -9.04
N LEU A 106 -8.86 -12.40 -8.43
CA LEU A 106 -9.63 -12.28 -7.20
C LEU A 106 -11.11 -11.95 -7.46
N ASN A 107 -11.54 -11.87 -8.74
CA ASN A 107 -12.90 -11.51 -9.15
C ASN A 107 -13.45 -10.26 -8.41
N LEU A 108 -12.58 -9.26 -8.20
CA LEU A 108 -12.91 -7.96 -7.62
C LEU A 108 -12.00 -6.91 -8.23
N ASN A 109 -12.56 -5.81 -8.73
CA ASN A 109 -11.78 -4.74 -9.32
C ASN A 109 -10.96 -4.00 -8.25
N VAL A 110 -9.64 -4.21 -8.26
CA VAL A 110 -8.69 -3.51 -7.38
C VAL A 110 -8.34 -2.11 -7.89
N MET A 111 -8.95 -1.68 -8.99
CA MET A 111 -8.77 -0.36 -9.61
C MET A 111 -7.30 -0.04 -9.90
N PHE A 112 -6.56 -1.06 -10.37
CA PHE A 112 -5.20 -0.82 -10.83
C PHE A 112 -5.23 -0.04 -12.15
N SER A 113 -4.66 1.17 -12.11
CA SER A 113 -4.64 2.12 -13.21
C SER A 113 -3.20 2.41 -13.61
N LYS A 114 -2.83 1.99 -14.82
CA LYS A 114 -1.49 2.27 -15.40
C LYS A 114 -1.42 3.73 -15.81
N ARG A 115 -0.92 4.56 -14.92
CA ARG A 115 -0.80 6.02 -15.12
C ARG A 115 0.63 6.48 -15.30
N GLY A 116 1.59 5.56 -15.13
CA GLY A 116 3.00 5.88 -15.07
C GLY A 116 3.43 6.47 -13.73
N ASN A 117 4.73 6.43 -13.50
CA ASN A 117 5.42 7.13 -12.41
C ASN A 117 6.59 7.90 -13.01
N LEU A 118 6.52 9.23 -12.94
CA LEU A 118 7.53 10.16 -13.43
C LEU A 118 8.35 10.67 -12.24
N GLU A 119 9.66 10.46 -12.30
CA GLU A 119 10.62 11.05 -11.38
C GLU A 119 11.24 12.28 -12.06
N LEU A 120 11.10 13.45 -11.45
CA LEU A 120 11.63 14.70 -11.93
C LEU A 120 13.12 14.85 -11.63
N SER A 121 13.85 15.52 -12.49
CA SER A 121 15.24 15.95 -12.31
C SER A 121 15.29 17.46 -12.24
N HIS A 122 15.97 18.00 -11.23
CA HIS A 122 16.08 19.45 -10.98
C HIS A 122 17.47 20.01 -11.19
N SER A 123 18.40 19.19 -11.66
CA SER A 123 19.76 19.59 -12.02
C SER A 123 20.34 18.69 -13.10
N LEU A 124 21.44 19.10 -13.70
CA LEU A 124 22.17 18.25 -14.66
C LEU A 124 22.74 17.00 -14.00
N GLU A 125 23.15 17.10 -12.74
CA GLU A 125 23.64 15.95 -11.97
C GLU A 125 22.52 14.92 -11.77
N GLU A 126 21.31 15.37 -11.41
CA GLU A 126 20.16 14.47 -11.30
C GLU A 126 19.74 13.87 -12.64
N LEU A 127 19.83 14.62 -13.74
CA LEU A 127 19.61 14.07 -15.08
C LEU A 127 20.59 12.93 -15.38
N GLU A 128 21.88 13.11 -15.11
CA GLU A 128 22.87 12.06 -15.30
C GLU A 128 22.61 10.84 -14.38
N MET A 129 22.24 11.08 -13.13
CA MET A 129 21.84 10.01 -12.22
C MET A 129 20.62 9.26 -12.75
N ASN A 130 19.59 9.97 -13.21
CA ASN A 130 18.36 9.39 -13.73
C ASN A 130 18.59 8.65 -15.07
N ARG A 131 19.54 9.08 -15.90
CA ARG A 131 19.99 8.32 -17.09
C ARG A 131 20.60 6.97 -16.71
N ARG A 132 21.48 6.97 -15.71
CA ARG A 132 22.06 5.71 -15.19
C ARG A 132 21.00 4.82 -14.59
N TRP A 133 20.05 5.39 -13.88
CA TRP A 133 18.91 4.66 -13.30
C TRP A 133 18.03 4.06 -14.39
N ALA A 134 17.60 4.84 -15.37
CA ALA A 134 16.83 4.36 -16.51
C ALA A 134 17.55 3.23 -17.27
N ASN A 135 18.88 3.36 -17.48
CA ASN A 135 19.69 2.31 -18.08
C ASN A 135 19.73 1.03 -17.21
N ALA A 136 19.92 1.15 -15.91
CA ALA A 136 19.88 -0.01 -15.00
C ALA A 136 18.52 -0.70 -15.04
N MET A 137 17.43 0.05 -15.08
CA MET A 137 16.08 -0.50 -15.24
C MET A 137 15.92 -1.24 -16.56
N ALA A 138 16.34 -0.65 -17.67
CA ALA A 138 16.29 -1.30 -18.98
C ALA A 138 17.06 -2.63 -19.00
N MET A 139 18.25 -2.67 -18.40
CA MET A 139 19.04 -3.90 -18.24
C MET A 139 18.34 -4.96 -17.40
N ASN A 140 17.50 -4.55 -16.45
CA ASN A 140 16.67 -5.45 -15.63
C ASN A 140 15.30 -5.78 -16.26
N GLY A 141 15.05 -5.37 -17.52
CA GLY A 141 13.79 -5.62 -18.22
C GLY A 141 12.62 -4.76 -17.73
N ILE A 142 12.89 -3.68 -17.00
CA ILE A 142 11.89 -2.72 -16.52
C ILE A 142 11.76 -1.60 -17.55
N ASP A 143 10.53 -1.26 -17.90
CA ASP A 143 10.24 -0.14 -18.79
C ASP A 143 10.70 1.19 -18.17
N SER A 144 11.46 1.96 -18.93
CA SER A 144 11.90 3.29 -18.54
C SER A 144 12.11 4.16 -19.78
N GLU A 145 11.69 5.40 -19.69
CA GLU A 145 11.77 6.39 -20.78
C GLU A 145 12.28 7.70 -20.20
N LEU A 146 13.32 8.25 -20.81
CA LEU A 146 13.82 9.58 -20.45
C LEU A 146 12.96 10.63 -21.14
N LEU A 147 12.57 11.64 -20.39
CA LEU A 147 11.78 12.76 -20.88
C LEU A 147 12.56 14.05 -20.72
N ASP A 148 12.58 14.85 -21.77
CA ASP A 148 13.05 16.22 -21.69
C ASP A 148 11.99 17.15 -21.08
N ARG A 149 12.40 18.38 -20.83
CA ARG A 149 11.54 19.43 -20.28
C ARG A 149 10.30 19.70 -21.16
N GLY A 150 10.47 19.66 -22.49
CA GLY A 150 9.39 19.86 -23.44
C GLY A 150 8.36 18.74 -23.43
N ASP A 151 8.81 17.49 -23.30
CA ASP A 151 7.94 16.33 -23.19
C ASP A 151 7.15 16.34 -21.89
N ILE A 152 7.81 16.69 -20.77
CA ILE A 152 7.15 16.85 -19.48
C ILE A 152 6.07 17.94 -19.56
N LYS A 153 6.37 19.09 -20.18
CA LYS A 153 5.40 20.19 -20.34
C LYS A 153 4.18 19.79 -21.17
N LYS A 154 4.38 19.04 -22.25
CA LYS A 154 3.27 18.52 -23.06
C LYS A 154 2.41 17.52 -22.29
N MET A 155 3.06 16.61 -21.55
CA MET A 155 2.37 15.59 -20.77
C MET A 155 1.62 16.18 -19.58
N MET A 156 2.18 17.23 -18.95
CA MET A 156 1.66 17.83 -17.73
C MET A 156 1.69 19.37 -17.77
N PRO A 157 0.75 19.98 -18.48
CA PRO A 157 0.74 21.44 -18.68
C PRO A 157 0.63 22.26 -17.38
N ILE A 158 0.03 21.68 -16.33
CA ILE A 158 -0.17 22.35 -15.03
C ILE A 158 1.08 22.36 -14.14
N LEU A 159 2.11 21.56 -14.49
CA LEU A 159 3.37 21.52 -13.75
C LEU A 159 4.16 22.80 -14.01
N ASN A 160 4.59 23.44 -12.92
CA ASN A 160 5.50 24.58 -12.97
C ASN A 160 6.92 24.10 -13.14
N LEU A 161 7.46 24.21 -14.37
CA LEU A 161 8.84 23.81 -14.66
C LEU A 161 9.88 24.85 -14.19
N ASP A 162 9.44 26.08 -13.93
CA ASP A 162 10.28 27.22 -13.50
C ASP A 162 10.11 27.50 -11.99
N CYS A 163 9.87 26.46 -11.19
CA CYS A 163 9.81 26.57 -9.74
C CYS A 163 11.19 26.88 -9.14
N ARG A 164 11.26 27.05 -7.83
CA ARG A 164 12.52 27.34 -7.09
C ARG A 164 13.67 26.40 -7.44
N TYR A 165 13.37 25.14 -7.74
CA TYR A 165 14.28 24.14 -8.28
C TYR A 165 13.79 23.75 -9.67
N PRO A 166 14.29 24.42 -10.75
CA PRO A 166 13.78 24.21 -12.10
C PRO A 166 13.79 22.74 -12.49
N VAL A 167 12.77 22.32 -13.24
CA VAL A 167 12.71 20.95 -13.75
C VAL A 167 13.47 20.87 -15.06
N GLU A 168 14.53 20.10 -15.12
CA GLU A 168 15.41 19.95 -16.29
C GLU A 168 15.03 18.75 -17.16
N GLY A 169 14.26 17.81 -16.61
CA GLY A 169 13.81 16.59 -17.28
C GLY A 169 13.37 15.55 -16.27
N GLY A 170 13.37 14.31 -16.67
CA GLY A 170 13.03 13.20 -15.78
C GLY A 170 13.04 11.85 -16.48
N PHE A 171 12.61 10.81 -15.79
CA PHE A 171 12.31 9.53 -16.41
C PHE A 171 10.97 8.99 -15.94
N ILE A 172 10.29 8.25 -16.80
CA ILE A 172 8.98 7.68 -16.52
C ILE A 172 9.00 6.17 -16.66
N GLN A 173 8.40 5.48 -15.71
CA GLN A 173 7.96 4.09 -15.84
C GLN A 173 6.48 4.05 -16.21
N ARG A 174 6.14 3.68 -17.45
CA ARG A 174 4.76 3.74 -17.93
C ARG A 174 3.85 2.65 -17.40
N ARG A 175 4.40 1.48 -17.08
CA ARG A 175 3.64 0.37 -16.47
C ARG A 175 3.27 0.62 -15.00
N ALA A 176 3.94 1.54 -14.34
CA ALA A 176 3.59 1.97 -12.99
C ALA A 176 2.20 2.63 -12.96
N GLY A 177 1.66 2.78 -11.78
CA GLY A 177 0.35 3.41 -11.62
C GLY A 177 -0.14 3.42 -10.18
N THR A 178 -1.44 3.44 -10.03
CA THR A 178 -2.10 3.46 -8.72
C THR A 178 -3.11 2.31 -8.60
N SER A 179 -3.33 1.83 -7.36
CA SER A 179 -4.35 0.82 -7.06
C SER A 179 -5.03 1.14 -5.73
N ARG A 180 -6.34 0.90 -5.64
CA ARG A 180 -7.09 1.09 -4.40
C ARG A 180 -6.67 0.06 -3.35
N HIS A 181 -5.97 0.50 -2.33
CA HIS A 181 -5.42 -0.36 -1.27
C HIS A 181 -6.50 -1.08 -0.44
N ASP A 182 -7.64 -0.43 -0.20
CA ASP A 182 -8.81 -1.02 0.44
C ASP A 182 -9.41 -2.15 -0.43
N ALA A 183 -9.61 -1.90 -1.72
CA ALA A 183 -10.10 -2.90 -2.65
C ALA A 183 -9.15 -4.12 -2.77
N VAL A 184 -7.83 -3.88 -2.75
CA VAL A 184 -6.82 -4.96 -2.73
C VAL A 184 -6.96 -5.81 -1.47
N ALA A 185 -7.03 -5.17 -0.28
CA ALA A 185 -7.18 -5.89 0.97
C ALA A 185 -8.50 -6.69 1.01
N TRP A 186 -9.61 -6.08 0.61
CA TRP A 186 -10.92 -6.74 0.57
C TRP A 186 -10.97 -7.89 -0.44
N ALA A 187 -10.32 -7.74 -1.59
CA ALA A 187 -10.25 -8.80 -2.60
C ALA A 187 -9.50 -10.02 -2.07
N PHE A 188 -8.33 -9.82 -1.44
CA PHE A 188 -7.59 -10.90 -0.81
C PHE A 188 -8.35 -11.51 0.38
N ALA A 189 -8.96 -10.70 1.23
CA ALA A 189 -9.72 -11.19 2.37
C ALA A 189 -10.87 -12.10 1.93
N ARG A 190 -11.66 -11.65 0.95
CA ARG A 190 -12.75 -12.46 0.40
C ARG A 190 -12.23 -13.76 -0.19
N ALA A 191 -11.22 -13.68 -1.07
CA ALA A 191 -10.69 -14.87 -1.72
C ALA A 191 -10.01 -15.85 -0.76
N ALA A 192 -9.34 -15.35 0.28
CA ALA A 192 -8.78 -16.17 1.35
C ALA A 192 -9.87 -16.85 2.18
N SER A 193 -10.91 -16.10 2.55
CA SER A 193 -12.07 -16.63 3.27
C SER A 193 -12.82 -17.70 2.46
N ASP A 194 -13.02 -17.47 1.14
CA ASP A 194 -13.60 -18.44 0.22
C ASP A 194 -12.76 -19.73 0.11
N ALA A 195 -11.44 -19.60 0.33
CA ALA A 195 -10.50 -20.73 0.39
C ALA A 195 -10.38 -21.38 1.77
N GLY A 196 -11.24 -21.02 2.74
CA GLY A 196 -11.31 -21.62 4.08
C GLY A 196 -10.40 -20.99 5.13
N VAL A 197 -9.79 -19.83 4.87
CA VAL A 197 -8.99 -19.11 5.87
C VAL A 197 -9.89 -18.41 6.86
N ASP A 198 -9.60 -18.58 8.16
CA ASP A 198 -10.26 -17.85 9.24
C ASP A 198 -9.63 -16.46 9.40
N ILE A 199 -10.40 -15.40 9.14
CA ILE A 199 -9.95 -14.01 9.32
C ILE A 199 -10.60 -13.46 10.60
N ILE A 200 -9.78 -13.27 11.63
CA ILE A 200 -10.25 -12.98 12.99
C ILE A 200 -9.84 -11.56 13.36
N GLN A 201 -10.79 -10.66 13.37
CA GLN A 201 -10.60 -9.26 13.73
C GLN A 201 -10.78 -9.05 15.24
N GLN A 202 -10.35 -7.88 15.76
CA GLN A 202 -10.39 -7.54 17.18
C GLN A 202 -9.74 -8.65 18.06
N CYS A 203 -8.65 -9.23 17.53
CA CYS A 203 -7.88 -10.30 18.15
C CYS A 203 -6.40 -9.88 18.20
N GLU A 204 -6.00 -9.22 19.27
CA GLU A 204 -4.63 -8.76 19.47
C GLU A 204 -3.77 -9.88 20.04
N VAL A 205 -2.61 -10.13 19.43
CA VAL A 205 -1.58 -11.02 19.98
C VAL A 205 -0.84 -10.27 21.08
N THR A 206 -0.94 -10.77 22.31
CA THR A 206 -0.37 -10.15 23.51
C THR A 206 0.91 -10.82 23.98
N GLY A 207 1.13 -12.10 23.61
CA GLY A 207 2.30 -12.88 23.99
C GLY A 207 2.50 -14.11 23.12
N PHE A 208 3.57 -14.83 23.40
CA PHE A 208 3.91 -16.11 22.78
C PHE A 208 4.30 -17.11 23.85
N GLU A 209 3.87 -18.36 23.67
CA GLU A 209 4.35 -19.50 24.44
C GLU A 209 5.38 -20.26 23.62
N SER A 210 6.47 -20.64 24.23
CA SER A 210 7.51 -21.47 23.62
C SER A 210 7.81 -22.68 24.46
N ASP A 211 8.14 -23.78 23.80
CA ASP A 211 8.94 -24.84 24.37
C ASP A 211 10.44 -24.54 24.21
N ASP A 212 11.32 -25.42 24.55
CA ASP A 212 12.79 -25.22 24.57
C ASP A 212 13.37 -24.77 23.23
N SER A 213 12.65 -24.89 22.11
CA SER A 213 13.20 -24.67 20.77
C SER A 213 12.32 -23.89 19.79
N ARG A 214 11.02 -23.78 20.06
CA ARG A 214 10.07 -23.16 19.12
C ARG A 214 8.87 -22.52 19.83
N ILE A 215 8.25 -21.57 19.15
CA ILE A 215 6.97 -21.02 19.60
C ILE A 215 5.87 -22.01 19.23
N THR A 216 5.01 -22.36 20.21
CA THR A 216 3.95 -23.37 20.09
C THR A 216 2.55 -22.78 20.17
N ALA A 217 2.42 -21.58 20.76
CA ALA A 217 1.13 -20.90 20.85
C ALA A 217 1.28 -19.38 20.96
N LEU A 218 0.16 -18.72 20.79
CA LEU A 218 -0.02 -17.29 20.96
C LEU A 218 -1.05 -17.01 22.06
N ASP A 219 -0.74 -16.06 22.93
CA ASP A 219 -1.73 -15.43 23.79
C ASP A 219 -2.41 -14.29 23.04
N THR A 220 -3.71 -14.25 23.07
CA THR A 220 -4.50 -13.23 22.40
C THR A 220 -5.60 -12.67 23.30
N THR A 221 -6.16 -11.53 22.90
CA THR A 221 -7.35 -10.96 23.58
C THR A 221 -8.60 -11.81 23.41
N ARG A 222 -8.57 -12.84 22.54
CA ARG A 222 -9.65 -13.81 22.33
C ARG A 222 -9.26 -15.24 22.78
N GLY A 223 -8.30 -15.34 23.69
CA GLY A 223 -7.84 -16.59 24.25
C GLY A 223 -6.54 -17.10 23.61
N ARG A 224 -6.13 -18.30 24.08
CA ARG A 224 -4.92 -18.97 23.63
C ARG A 224 -5.16 -19.70 22.31
N ILE A 225 -4.22 -19.58 21.37
CA ILE A 225 -4.25 -20.22 20.06
C ILE A 225 -2.94 -20.97 19.81
N GLY A 226 -2.99 -22.29 19.63
CA GLY A 226 -1.84 -23.10 19.22
C GLY A 226 -1.53 -22.90 17.75
N ALA A 227 -0.24 -22.99 17.36
CA ALA A 227 0.19 -22.87 15.99
C ALA A 227 1.45 -23.69 15.70
N ASP A 228 1.50 -24.35 14.53
CA ASP A 228 2.72 -25.03 14.08
C ASP A 228 3.70 -24.04 13.46
N GLN A 229 3.19 -23.04 12.76
CA GLN A 229 3.99 -21.97 12.17
C GLN A 229 3.32 -20.60 12.38
N ILE A 230 4.14 -19.57 12.58
CA ILE A 230 3.67 -18.20 12.82
C ILE A 230 4.38 -17.25 11.88
N ALA A 231 3.60 -16.42 11.19
CA ALA A 231 4.12 -15.37 10.31
C ALA A 231 3.76 -13.98 10.85
N LEU A 232 4.76 -13.10 10.96
CA LEU A 232 4.57 -11.69 11.34
C LEU A 232 4.38 -10.82 10.11
N CYS A 233 3.18 -10.29 9.89
CA CYS A 233 2.84 -9.37 8.81
C CYS A 233 2.36 -8.01 9.34
N VAL A 234 3.05 -7.48 10.36
CA VAL A 234 2.62 -6.32 11.16
C VAL A 234 3.41 -5.03 10.86
N ALA A 235 4.16 -5.00 9.76
CA ALA A 235 4.91 -3.83 9.28
C ALA A 235 5.78 -3.19 10.38
N GLY A 236 5.64 -1.90 10.65
CA GLY A 236 6.42 -1.19 11.66
C GLY A 236 6.28 -1.72 13.10
N HIS A 237 5.26 -2.53 13.39
CA HIS A 237 5.09 -3.17 14.69
C HIS A 237 5.86 -4.49 14.83
N SER A 238 6.64 -4.90 13.81
CA SER A 238 7.38 -6.18 13.84
C SER A 238 8.42 -6.23 14.96
N GLY A 239 9.15 -5.14 15.21
CA GLY A 239 10.14 -5.10 16.29
C GLY A 239 9.55 -5.33 17.68
N PRO A 240 8.55 -4.54 18.13
CA PRO A 240 7.89 -4.76 19.42
C PRO A 240 7.23 -6.13 19.56
N LEU A 241 6.64 -6.65 18.49
CA LEU A 241 6.00 -7.97 18.56
C LEU A 241 7.01 -9.10 18.61
N ALA A 242 8.07 -9.05 17.81
CA ALA A 242 9.17 -10.01 17.85
C ALA A 242 9.87 -10.04 19.23
N ALA A 243 10.00 -8.87 19.88
CA ALA A 243 10.57 -8.78 21.23
C ALA A 243 9.76 -9.58 22.28
N LYS A 244 8.45 -9.71 22.12
CA LYS A 244 7.61 -10.57 22.98
C LYS A 244 7.91 -12.06 22.79
N ALA A 245 8.49 -12.44 21.66
CA ALA A 245 8.99 -13.78 21.36
C ALA A 245 10.47 -13.96 21.69
N GLY A 246 11.10 -13.00 22.40
CA GLY A 246 12.53 -13.03 22.71
C GLY A 246 13.45 -12.69 21.53
N LEU A 247 12.93 -12.24 20.40
CA LEU A 247 13.70 -11.95 19.20
C LEU A 247 13.95 -10.44 19.05
N ARG A 248 15.19 -10.07 18.73
CA ARG A 248 15.54 -8.68 18.42
C ARG A 248 15.71 -8.50 16.91
N LEU A 249 14.85 -7.69 16.31
CA LEU A 249 14.97 -7.30 14.92
C LEU A 249 15.75 -5.97 14.79
N PRO A 250 16.71 -5.85 13.86
CA PRO A 250 17.50 -4.62 13.65
C PRO A 250 16.71 -3.61 12.79
N ILE A 251 15.49 -3.26 13.21
CA ILE A 251 14.61 -2.33 12.52
C ILE A 251 14.17 -1.20 13.45
N GLN A 252 14.03 -0.02 12.87
CA GLN A 252 13.47 1.17 13.51
C GLN A 252 12.18 1.56 12.80
N SER A 253 11.18 1.99 13.57
CA SER A 253 9.89 2.40 13.04
C SER A 253 9.79 3.92 13.03
N ILE A 254 9.54 4.45 11.84
CA ILE A 254 9.44 5.90 11.58
C ILE A 254 8.11 6.16 10.90
N ALA A 255 7.43 7.25 11.30
CA ALA A 255 6.17 7.65 10.68
C ALA A 255 6.44 8.38 9.34
N LEU A 256 5.94 7.80 8.24
CA LEU A 256 5.94 8.39 6.91
C LEU A 256 4.60 9.08 6.65
N GLN A 257 4.65 10.37 6.30
CA GLN A 257 3.45 11.19 6.26
C GLN A 257 2.84 11.30 4.86
N ALA A 258 1.52 11.40 4.85
CA ALA A 258 0.75 11.70 3.66
C ALA A 258 -0.49 12.55 4.00
N MET A 259 -1.01 13.21 2.98
CA MET A 259 -2.22 14.02 3.08
C MET A 259 -3.05 13.93 1.81
N VAL A 260 -4.31 14.31 1.90
CA VAL A 260 -5.23 14.32 0.77
C VAL A 260 -6.05 15.61 0.79
N THR A 261 -6.30 16.13 -0.43
CA THR A 261 -7.10 17.34 -0.62
C THR A 261 -8.58 17.01 -0.85
N GLU A 262 -9.40 18.06 -0.94
CA GLU A 262 -10.72 17.96 -1.55
C GLU A 262 -10.61 17.47 -3.01
N PRO A 263 -11.66 16.80 -3.55
CA PRO A 263 -11.66 16.30 -4.91
C PRO A 263 -11.75 17.46 -5.93
N VAL A 264 -11.02 17.31 -7.00
CA VAL A 264 -11.05 18.21 -8.16
C VAL A 264 -11.22 17.42 -9.46
N GLN A 265 -11.50 18.11 -10.55
CA GLN A 265 -11.54 17.48 -11.88
C GLN A 265 -10.22 16.76 -12.19
N PRO A 266 -10.23 15.70 -13.03
CA PRO A 266 -9.01 15.02 -13.44
C PRO A 266 -8.03 15.98 -14.11
N VAL A 267 -6.90 16.24 -13.47
CA VAL A 267 -5.83 17.14 -13.94
C VAL A 267 -4.45 16.49 -13.87
N LEU A 268 -4.33 15.37 -13.16
CA LEU A 268 -3.05 14.69 -12.91
C LEU A 268 -3.18 13.20 -13.27
N ASN A 269 -2.76 12.86 -14.49
CA ASN A 269 -2.88 11.49 -15.01
C ASN A 269 -1.66 10.61 -14.73
N THR A 270 -0.62 11.15 -14.10
CA THR A 270 0.64 10.44 -13.82
C THR A 270 1.03 10.68 -12.37
N VAL A 271 1.63 9.70 -11.71
CA VAL A 271 2.27 9.89 -10.41
C VAL A 271 3.55 10.67 -10.63
N ILE A 272 3.77 11.71 -9.85
CA ILE A 272 4.96 12.57 -9.92
C ILE A 272 5.77 12.38 -8.66
N GLY A 273 7.06 12.10 -8.79
CA GLY A 273 8.03 12.11 -7.71
C GLY A 273 9.09 13.18 -7.93
N SER A 274 9.57 13.77 -6.83
CA SER A 274 10.72 14.66 -6.83
C SER A 274 11.52 14.45 -5.54
N LEU A 275 12.77 14.06 -5.68
CA LEU A 275 13.67 13.85 -4.54
C LEU A 275 14.11 15.18 -3.92
N VAL A 276 14.33 16.22 -4.73
CA VAL A 276 14.80 17.53 -4.25
C VAL A 276 13.78 18.21 -3.34
N VAL A 277 12.52 18.19 -3.74
CA VAL A 277 11.45 18.79 -2.92
C VAL A 277 10.82 17.78 -1.96
N HIS A 278 11.33 16.54 -1.91
CA HIS A 278 10.90 15.47 -1.01
C HIS A 278 9.39 15.21 -1.02
N CYS A 279 8.77 15.25 -2.21
CA CYS A 279 7.36 14.93 -2.31
C CYS A 279 7.05 14.04 -3.52
N TYR A 280 5.96 13.32 -3.41
CA TYR A 280 5.30 12.70 -4.54
C TYR A 280 3.82 13.07 -4.54
N VAL A 281 3.25 13.19 -5.72
CA VAL A 281 1.89 13.65 -5.93
C VAL A 281 1.18 12.74 -6.92
N SER A 282 -0.03 12.35 -6.60
CA SER A 282 -0.91 11.63 -7.51
C SER A 282 -2.35 12.11 -7.36
N GLN A 283 -3.21 11.76 -8.31
CA GLN A 283 -4.64 12.01 -8.17
C GLN A 283 -5.40 10.70 -8.06
N SER A 284 -6.27 10.61 -7.07
CA SER A 284 -7.13 9.43 -6.89
C SER A 284 -8.22 9.36 -7.97
N ASP A 285 -8.83 8.19 -8.15
CA ASP A 285 -9.94 8.03 -9.10
C ASP A 285 -11.20 8.81 -8.69
N ARG A 286 -11.28 9.30 -7.46
CA ARG A 286 -12.36 10.17 -6.98
C ARG A 286 -12.04 11.66 -7.11
N GLY A 287 -10.84 12.00 -7.55
CA GLY A 287 -10.40 13.37 -7.82
C GLY A 287 -9.53 14.02 -6.74
N GLU A 288 -9.37 13.39 -5.57
CA GLU A 288 -8.50 13.96 -4.53
C GLU A 288 -7.03 13.93 -4.96
N ILE A 289 -6.29 14.99 -4.67
CA ILE A 289 -4.83 15.01 -4.81
C ILE A 289 -4.23 14.36 -3.56
N VAL A 290 -3.51 13.26 -3.76
CA VAL A 290 -2.77 12.55 -2.74
C VAL A 290 -1.34 13.04 -2.76
N ILE A 291 -0.87 13.52 -1.62
CA ILE A 291 0.46 14.11 -1.45
C ILE A 291 1.16 13.30 -0.36
N GLY A 292 2.36 12.84 -0.64
CA GLY A 292 3.17 12.15 0.33
C GLY A 292 4.61 12.62 0.29
N GLY A 293 5.30 12.48 1.40
CA GLY A 293 6.68 12.87 1.54
C GLY A 293 7.03 13.16 2.99
N GLY A 294 8.32 13.12 3.27
CA GLY A 294 8.83 13.35 4.60
C GLY A 294 8.55 12.22 5.59
N ALA A 295 9.41 12.12 6.56
CA ALA A 295 9.34 11.20 7.67
C ALA A 295 9.53 12.00 8.96
N ASP A 296 8.97 11.50 10.05
CA ASP A 296 9.27 12.07 11.36
C ASP A 296 10.77 11.85 11.67
N PRO A 297 11.47 12.83 12.25
CA PRO A 297 12.92 12.72 12.54
C PRO A 297 13.21 11.86 13.77
N PHE A 298 12.25 11.10 14.27
CA PHE A 298 12.36 10.26 15.45
C PHE A 298 11.53 8.98 15.30
N ASN A 299 11.90 7.95 16.06
CA ASN A 299 11.15 6.69 16.10
C ASN A 299 9.75 6.93 16.67
N SER A 300 8.73 6.46 15.98
CA SER A 300 7.35 6.66 16.38
C SER A 300 6.43 5.56 15.86
N PHE A 301 5.40 5.24 16.64
CA PHE A 301 4.26 4.43 16.22
C PHE A 301 2.99 5.28 16.04
N ALA A 302 3.12 6.61 16.08
CA ALA A 302 2.01 7.52 15.88
C ALA A 302 1.56 7.48 14.40
N GLN A 303 0.30 7.14 14.18
CA GLN A 303 -0.29 7.08 12.83
C GLN A 303 -0.88 8.43 12.39
N ARG A 304 -0.34 9.50 12.91
CA ARG A 304 -0.67 10.89 12.59
C ARG A 304 0.61 11.65 12.28
N GLY A 305 0.52 12.62 11.38
CA GLY A 305 1.68 13.44 11.05
C GLY A 305 1.93 14.58 12.03
N ILE A 306 3.06 15.24 11.84
CA ILE A 306 3.46 16.46 12.55
C ILE A 306 3.32 17.69 11.63
N LEU A 307 3.03 18.84 12.20
CA LEU A 307 2.80 20.08 11.45
C LEU A 307 4.00 20.51 10.57
N PRO A 308 5.27 20.41 10.99
CA PRO A 308 6.40 20.74 10.13
C PRO A 308 6.39 19.96 8.80
N THR A 309 6.22 18.65 8.83
CA THR A 309 6.19 17.82 7.61
C THR A 309 4.98 18.16 6.71
N VAL A 310 3.83 18.46 7.30
CA VAL A 310 2.65 18.92 6.52
C VAL A 310 2.96 20.22 5.80
N ARG A 311 3.54 21.18 6.49
CA ARG A 311 3.90 22.49 5.94
C ARG A 311 4.92 22.33 4.80
N ASP A 312 5.94 21.51 4.99
CA ASP A 312 6.98 21.29 4.00
C ASP A 312 6.42 20.60 2.74
N ASN A 313 5.56 19.60 2.91
CA ASN A 313 4.87 18.97 1.78
C ASN A 313 3.92 19.93 1.06
N ALA A 314 3.17 20.76 1.78
CA ALA A 314 2.29 21.75 1.19
C ALA A 314 3.09 22.81 0.40
N ALA A 315 4.22 23.25 0.93
CA ALA A 315 5.13 24.15 0.24
C ALA A 315 5.69 23.53 -1.04
N ALA A 316 6.21 22.29 -0.96
CA ALA A 316 6.75 21.56 -2.09
C ALA A 316 5.71 21.39 -3.23
N VAL A 317 4.49 21.01 -2.89
CA VAL A 317 3.40 20.86 -3.87
C VAL A 317 2.99 22.18 -4.46
N SER A 318 2.96 23.27 -3.67
CA SER A 318 2.64 24.60 -4.18
C SER A 318 3.71 25.15 -5.13
N GLU A 319 4.96 24.75 -4.97
CA GLU A 319 6.05 25.06 -5.91
C GLU A 319 5.85 24.35 -7.26
N LEU A 320 5.61 23.03 -7.21
CA LEU A 320 5.42 22.23 -8.42
C LEU A 320 4.08 22.49 -9.11
N PHE A 321 3.03 22.72 -8.35
CA PHE A 321 1.67 22.92 -8.83
C PHE A 321 1.03 24.16 -8.16
N PRO A 322 1.33 25.38 -8.59
CA PRO A 322 0.80 26.59 -7.98
C PRO A 322 -0.73 26.63 -7.88
N SER A 323 -1.44 26.00 -8.82
CA SER A 323 -2.89 25.87 -8.78
C SER A 323 -3.42 25.09 -7.57
N PHE A 324 -2.62 24.18 -7.01
CA PHE A 324 -3.01 23.35 -5.85
C PHE A 324 -2.91 24.10 -4.52
N SER A 325 -2.26 25.26 -4.46
CA SER A 325 -2.18 26.09 -3.25
C SER A 325 -3.55 26.53 -2.71
N ARG A 326 -4.60 26.48 -3.54
CA ARG A 326 -5.98 26.84 -3.18
C ARG A 326 -6.81 25.68 -2.65
N LEU A 327 -6.30 24.43 -2.73
CA LEU A 327 -7.04 23.25 -2.34
C LEU A 327 -7.06 23.13 -0.81
N ARG A 328 -8.18 22.66 -0.29
CA ARG A 328 -8.34 22.37 1.14
C ARG A 328 -7.79 21.00 1.46
N LEU A 329 -6.99 20.89 2.50
CA LEU A 329 -6.58 19.61 3.06
C LEU A 329 -7.74 18.99 3.82
N MET A 330 -8.14 17.79 3.44
CA MET A 330 -9.26 17.08 4.04
C MET A 330 -8.79 16.09 5.11
N ARG A 331 -7.62 15.51 4.93
CA ARG A 331 -7.07 14.52 5.83
C ARG A 331 -5.55 14.47 5.77
N GLN A 332 -4.95 14.19 6.91
CA GLN A 332 -3.54 13.87 7.10
C GLN A 332 -3.42 12.57 7.90
N TRP A 333 -2.40 11.78 7.59
CA TRP A 333 -2.09 10.54 8.30
C TRP A 333 -0.62 10.19 8.17
N ALA A 334 -0.18 9.18 8.91
CA ALA A 334 1.13 8.57 8.75
C ALA A 334 1.04 7.05 8.73
N GLY A 335 1.85 6.41 7.88
CA GLY A 335 2.17 5.00 7.90
C GLY A 335 3.48 4.77 8.65
N ILE A 336 3.69 3.60 9.24
CA ILE A 336 4.86 3.25 10.06
C ILE A 336 5.64 2.13 9.37
#